data_15d4dd292ad9a8ad32ad79429c6683b1
#
_entry.id   15d4dd292ad9a8ad32ad79429c6683b1
#
_cell.length_a   1.000
_cell.length_b   1.000
_cell.length_c   1.000
_cell.angle_alpha   90.00
_cell.angle_beta   90.00
_cell.angle_gamma   90.00
#
_symmetry.space_group_name_H-M   'P 1'
#
loop_
_entity.id
_entity.type
_entity.pdbx_description
1 polymer ?
#
loop_
_entity_poly.entity_id
_entity_poly.type
_entity_poly.pdbx_seq_one_letter_code
_entity_poly.pdbx_strand_id
1 'polypeptide(L)'
;MISSMMKMHENVDYELVPTENEFWQIRILSGDFVETVIQYGTLKVVDDHLKFNFDIISSPVVDLDKENKGLQSVAKDILFSLLEDASA
;
A
#
# COMPACT_ATOMS: atom_id res chain seq x y z
N MET A 1 -10.13 6.18 23.66
CA MET A 1 -10.13 6.22 22.78
C MET A 1 -9.62 5.49 21.89
N ILE A 2 -9.82 5.06 21.35
CA ILE A 2 -9.27 4.26 20.53
C ILE A 2 -9.08 4.72 19.23
N SER A 3 -7.99 4.62 18.67
CA SER A 3 -7.76 4.95 17.32
C SER A 3 -8.46 4.01 16.44
N SER A 4 -9.21 4.52 15.53
CA SER A 4 -9.86 3.68 14.55
C SER A 4 -8.92 3.33 13.42
N MET A 5 -7.69 3.85 13.40
CA MET A 5 -6.77 3.52 12.34
C MET A 5 -6.06 2.22 12.63
N MET A 6 -6.12 1.29 11.69
CA MET A 6 -5.35 0.08 11.78
C MET A 6 -3.95 0.38 11.31
N LYS A 7 -2.98 0.19 12.17
CA LYS A 7 -1.61 0.38 11.79
C LYS A 7 -1.10 -0.87 11.08
N MET A 8 -0.53 -0.70 9.91
CA MET A 8 0.07 -1.81 9.19
C MET A 8 1.50 -2.02 9.65
N HIS A 9 1.89 -3.28 9.76
CA HIS A 9 3.23 -3.64 10.21
C HIS A 9 4.00 -4.33 9.12
N GLU A 10 5.20 -3.84 8.85
CA GLU A 10 6.09 -4.44 7.87
C GLU A 10 6.43 -5.87 8.26
N ASN A 11 6.45 -6.76 7.29
CA ASN A 11 6.72 -8.20 7.44
C ASN A 11 5.62 -8.95 8.19
N VAL A 12 4.51 -8.29 8.50
CA VAL A 12 3.32 -8.91 9.08
C VAL A 12 2.13 -8.70 8.16
N ASP A 13 1.85 -7.45 7.82
CA ASP A 13 0.73 -7.10 6.97
C ASP A 13 1.16 -6.87 5.52
N TYR A 14 2.42 -6.51 5.33
CA TYR A 14 2.99 -6.31 4.00
C TYR A 14 4.50 -6.49 4.07
N GLU A 15 5.13 -6.66 2.91
CA GLU A 15 6.59 -6.68 2.84
C GLU A 15 7.04 -5.84 1.64
N LEU A 16 8.20 -5.23 1.79
CA LEU A 16 8.81 -4.48 0.70
C LEU A 16 9.42 -5.47 -0.29
N VAL A 17 9.13 -5.24 -1.57
CA VAL A 17 9.67 -6.07 -2.65
C VAL A 17 10.79 -5.28 -3.32
N PRO A 18 12.02 -5.80 -3.36
CA PRO A 18 13.11 -5.08 -4.00
C PRO A 18 12.83 -4.84 -5.48
N THR A 19 13.14 -3.63 -5.94
CA THR A 19 13.00 -3.29 -7.35
C THR A 19 14.26 -2.57 -7.80
N GLU A 20 14.45 -2.51 -9.12
CA GLU A 20 15.54 -1.75 -9.69
C GLU A 20 15.15 -0.31 -10.02
N ASN A 21 13.87 0.03 -9.83
CA ASN A 21 13.40 1.39 -10.10
C ASN A 21 13.27 2.18 -8.82
N GLU A 22 12.86 3.43 -8.92
CA GLU A 22 12.75 4.33 -7.78
C GLU A 22 11.45 4.19 -7.01
N PHE A 23 10.54 3.36 -7.49
CA PHE A 23 9.21 3.24 -6.90
C PHE A 23 9.16 2.09 -5.91
N TRP A 24 8.34 2.27 -4.87
CA TRP A 24 8.14 1.21 -3.89
C TRP A 24 7.19 0.15 -4.43
N GLN A 25 7.60 -1.10 -4.32
CA GLN A 25 6.71 -2.23 -4.51
C GLN A 25 6.51 -2.93 -3.19
N ILE A 26 5.29 -3.35 -2.91
CA ILE A 26 5.00 -4.12 -1.71
C ILE A 26 4.14 -5.33 -2.07
N ARG A 27 4.26 -6.36 -1.26
CA ARG A 27 3.38 -7.52 -1.32
C ARG A 27 2.50 -7.50 -0.09
N ILE A 28 1.21 -7.68 -0.27
CA ILE A 28 0.25 -7.73 0.83
C ILE A 28 0.31 -9.12 1.44
N LEU A 29 0.49 -9.20 2.75
CA LEU A 29 0.69 -10.46 3.45
C LEU A 29 -0.53 -10.95 4.21
N SER A 30 -1.55 -10.12 4.36
CA SER A 30 -2.74 -10.51 5.13
C SER A 30 -3.99 -9.89 4.54
N GLY A 31 -5.14 -10.43 4.93
CA GLY A 31 -6.43 -9.88 4.53
C GLY A 31 -6.91 -10.40 3.19
N ASP A 32 -7.86 -9.69 2.61
CA ASP A 32 -8.54 -10.15 1.39
C ASP A 32 -7.67 -10.08 0.14
N PHE A 33 -6.59 -9.33 0.20
CA PHE A 33 -5.72 -9.12 -0.96
C PHE A 33 -4.34 -9.75 -0.77
N VAL A 34 -4.26 -10.76 0.08
CA VAL A 34 -2.99 -11.44 0.36
C VAL A 34 -2.32 -11.90 -0.93
N GLU A 35 -1.01 -11.76 -1.01
CA GLU A 35 -0.15 -12.11 -2.16
C GLU A 35 -0.31 -11.17 -3.37
N THR A 36 -1.09 -10.11 -3.24
CA THR A 36 -1.14 -9.07 -4.27
C THR A 36 0.09 -8.19 -4.15
N VAL A 37 0.74 -7.93 -5.27
CA VAL A 37 1.91 -7.04 -5.34
C VAL A 37 1.48 -5.77 -6.05
N ILE A 38 1.70 -4.64 -5.41
CA ILE A 38 1.40 -3.34 -6.01
C ILE A 38 2.67 -2.49 -6.04
N GLN A 39 2.71 -1.53 -6.96
CA GLN A 39 3.80 -0.58 -7.06
C GLN A 39 3.22 0.82 -6.97
N TYR A 40 3.71 1.61 -6.03
CA TYR A 40 3.28 2.99 -5.91
C TYR A 40 3.93 3.83 -6.99
N GLY A 41 3.16 4.78 -7.50
CA GLY A 41 3.65 5.73 -8.49
C GLY A 41 3.88 7.09 -7.86
N THR A 42 3.19 8.10 -8.39
CA THR A 42 3.36 9.47 -7.93
C THR A 42 2.71 9.69 -6.57
N LEU A 43 3.42 10.40 -5.70
CA LEU A 43 2.92 10.81 -4.39
C LEU A 43 2.90 12.32 -4.33
N LYS A 44 1.80 12.89 -3.87
CA LYS A 44 1.67 14.34 -3.70
C LYS A 44 0.90 14.65 -2.43
N VAL A 45 1.30 15.70 -1.74
CA VAL A 45 0.54 16.24 -0.62
C VAL A 45 -0.09 17.56 -1.08
N VAL A 46 -1.40 17.62 -1.10
CA VAL A 46 -2.15 18.79 -1.55
C VAL A 46 -3.20 19.10 -0.50
N ASP A 47 -3.16 20.31 0.07
CA ASP A 47 -4.13 20.76 1.09
C ASP A 47 -4.27 19.75 2.23
N ASP A 48 -3.16 19.27 2.75
CA ASP A 48 -3.11 18.29 3.83
C ASP A 48 -3.69 16.93 3.45
N HIS A 49 -3.95 16.70 2.17
CA HIS A 49 -4.39 15.41 1.67
C HIS A 49 -3.26 14.73 0.92
N LEU A 50 -3.11 13.44 1.15
CA LEU A 50 -2.15 12.65 0.41
C LEU A 50 -2.83 12.11 -0.84
N LYS A 51 -2.30 12.45 -1.99
CA LYS A 51 -2.73 11.89 -3.26
C LYS A 51 -1.66 10.95 -3.78
N PHE A 52 -2.07 9.79 -4.21
CA PHE A 52 -1.13 8.80 -4.73
C PHE A 52 -1.82 7.95 -5.78
N ASN A 53 -1.01 7.29 -6.58
CA ASN A 53 -1.52 6.25 -7.47
C ASN A 53 -0.66 5.00 -7.30
N PHE A 54 -1.17 3.89 -7.78
CA PHE A 54 -0.43 2.64 -7.75
C PHE A 54 -0.94 1.76 -8.88
N ASP A 55 -0.14 0.76 -9.22
CA ASP A 55 -0.51 -0.24 -10.21
C ASP A 55 -0.43 -1.62 -9.57
N ILE A 56 -1.27 -2.53 -10.03
CA ILE A 56 -1.22 -3.92 -9.59
C ILE A 56 -0.21 -4.63 -10.48
N ILE A 57 0.85 -5.15 -9.86
CA ILE A 57 1.90 -5.86 -10.58
C ILE A 57 1.50 -7.33 -10.76
N SER A 58 0.96 -7.93 -9.70
CA SER A 58 0.44 -9.28 -9.79
C SER A 58 -0.54 -9.53 -8.66
N SER A 59 -1.46 -10.45 -8.86
CA SER A 59 -2.42 -10.81 -7.83
C SER A 59 -3.03 -12.17 -8.13
N PRO A 60 -3.26 -12.99 -7.11
CA PRO A 60 -4.03 -14.22 -7.28
C PRO A 60 -5.54 -13.95 -7.35
N VAL A 61 -5.97 -12.75 -7.03
CA VAL A 61 -7.40 -12.41 -7.07
C VAL A 61 -7.79 -12.11 -8.51
N VAL A 62 -8.73 -12.89 -9.02
CA VAL A 62 -9.21 -12.73 -10.40
C VAL A 62 -9.98 -11.42 -10.53
N ASP A 63 -9.71 -10.69 -11.60
CA ASP A 63 -10.39 -9.43 -11.91
C ASP A 63 -10.19 -8.33 -10.88
N LEU A 64 -9.12 -8.42 -10.10
CA LEU A 64 -8.79 -7.34 -9.18
C LEU A 64 -8.35 -6.11 -9.97
N ASP A 65 -8.91 -4.97 -9.60
CA ASP A 65 -8.71 -3.72 -10.31
C ASP A 65 -8.22 -2.69 -9.32
N LYS A 66 -7.36 -1.79 -9.76
CA LYS A 66 -6.86 -0.71 -8.90
C LYS A 66 -7.94 0.27 -8.47
N GLU A 67 -9.12 0.21 -9.11
CA GLU A 67 -10.28 0.99 -8.69
C GLU A 67 -11.01 0.36 -7.51
N ASN A 68 -10.65 -0.84 -7.11
CA ASN A 68 -11.27 -1.50 -5.97
C ASN A 68 -11.03 -0.70 -4.70
N LYS A 69 -12.10 -0.27 -4.05
CA LYS A 69 -12.00 0.62 -2.89
C LYS A 69 -11.33 -0.03 -1.68
N GLY A 70 -11.55 -1.32 -1.50
CA GLY A 70 -10.89 -2.07 -0.44
C GLY A 70 -9.39 -2.11 -0.64
N LEU A 71 -8.96 -2.37 -1.88
CA LEU A 71 -7.54 -2.37 -2.21
C LEU A 71 -6.94 -0.97 -2.05
N GLN A 72 -7.65 0.06 -2.48
CA GLN A 72 -7.18 1.43 -2.31
C GLN A 72 -6.98 1.78 -0.84
N SER A 73 -7.88 1.32 0.01
CA SER A 73 -7.79 1.55 1.45
C SER A 73 -6.57 0.86 2.05
N VAL A 74 -6.34 -0.38 1.68
CA VAL A 74 -5.16 -1.13 2.14
C VAL A 74 -3.89 -0.48 1.63
N ALA A 75 -3.85 -0.10 0.37
CA ALA A 75 -2.68 0.56 -0.22
C ALA A 75 -2.37 1.87 0.51
N LYS A 76 -3.39 2.63 0.86
CA LYS A 76 -3.23 3.88 1.58
C LYS A 76 -2.67 3.64 2.98
N ASP A 77 -3.20 2.66 3.69
CA ASP A 77 -2.74 2.35 5.04
C ASP A 77 -1.29 1.90 5.05
N ILE A 78 -0.91 1.08 4.09
CA ILE A 78 0.48 0.63 3.94
C ILE A 78 1.39 1.83 3.63
N LEU A 79 0.93 2.70 2.75
CA LEU A 79 1.71 3.88 2.37
C LEU A 79 1.96 4.78 3.57
N PHE A 80 0.96 5.01 4.41
CA PHE A 80 1.14 5.79 5.63
C PHE A 80 2.17 5.15 6.55
N SER A 81 2.16 3.84 6.67
CA SER A 81 3.14 3.11 7.47
C SER A 81 4.55 3.31 6.92
N LEU A 82 4.71 3.22 5.61
CA LEU A 82 6.00 3.43 4.96
C LEU A 82 6.51 4.84 5.18
N LEU A 83 5.64 5.83 5.09
CA LEU A 83 6.02 7.23 5.27
C LEU A 83 6.38 7.52 6.72
N GLU A 84 5.70 6.92 7.69
CA GLU A 84 6.05 7.06 9.09
C GLU A 84 7.44 6.50 9.36
N ASP A 85 7.74 5.33 8.81
CA ASP A 85 9.04 4.70 9.01
C ASP A 85 10.14 5.52 8.35
N ALA A 86 9.86 6.13 7.22
CA ALA A 86 10.85 6.95 6.52
C ALA A 86 11.13 8.27 7.24
N SER A 87 10.19 8.76 8.03
CA SER A 87 10.36 10.02 8.76
C SER A 87 10.89 9.83 10.16
N ALA A 88 10.98 8.62 10.61
CA ALA A 88 11.41 8.34 12.00
C ALA A 88 12.89 8.55 12.25
#